data_643005a6ca0b99ede3b2130f10280be8
#
_entry.id   643005a6ca0b99ede3b2130f10280be8
#
_cell.length_a   1.000
_cell.length_b   1.000
_cell.length_c   1.000
_cell.angle_alpha   90.00
_cell.angle_beta   90.00
_cell.angle_gamma   90.00
#
_symmetry.space_group_name_H-M   'P 1'
#
loop_
_entity.id
_entity.type
_entity.pdbx_description
1 polymer ?
#
loop_
_entity_poly.entity_id
_entity_poly.type
_entity_poly.pdbx_seq_one_letter_code
_entity_poly.pdbx_strand_id
1 'polypeptide(L)'
;LEHPVYKEKLRLRSYGVAKHDSTTFIEIKKKYKRVVYKRRTEMSENESMRYLCNGEHIADSQILREVNYFLEHYKGIAPQVVISYNREAFYSKNDYDFRVTFDDNILWRNYDLSLCKGIYGTPILRNDYSLMEIKTGTAIPLWMTNILSENKIYKTSFSCLLYTSPSPR
;
A
#
# COMPACT_ATOMS: atom_id res chain seq x y z
N LEU A 1 -10.52 -12.51 -17.07
CA LEU A 1 -11.14 -11.55 -16.16
C LEU A 1 -10.84 -10.15 -16.66
N GLU A 2 -11.88 -9.43 -17.11
CA GLU A 2 -11.72 -8.03 -17.52
C GLU A 2 -11.21 -7.20 -16.34
N HIS A 3 -10.20 -6.39 -16.60
CA HIS A 3 -9.69 -5.47 -15.60
C HIS A 3 -10.71 -4.33 -15.39
N PRO A 4 -11.22 -4.12 -14.17
CA PRO A 4 -12.19 -3.07 -13.93
C PRO A 4 -11.63 -1.70 -14.36
N VAL A 5 -12.46 -0.94 -15.06
CA VAL A 5 -12.12 0.40 -15.58
C VAL A 5 -11.79 1.38 -14.45
N TYR A 6 -12.45 1.18 -13.29
CA TYR A 6 -12.29 1.98 -12.09
C TYR A 6 -11.97 1.11 -10.88
N LYS A 7 -11.02 1.54 -10.07
CA LYS A 7 -10.65 0.90 -8.79
C LYS A 7 -10.31 1.96 -7.75
N GLU A 8 -10.77 1.75 -6.53
CA GLU A 8 -10.35 2.54 -5.38
C GLU A 8 -9.78 1.65 -4.28
N LYS A 9 -8.87 2.21 -3.50
CA LYS A 9 -8.32 1.58 -2.30
C LYS A 9 -8.12 2.65 -1.23
N LEU A 10 -8.62 2.37 -0.04
CA LEU A 10 -8.33 3.13 1.17
C LEU A 10 -7.36 2.34 2.02
N ARG A 11 -6.36 3.00 2.60
CA ARG A 11 -5.34 2.37 3.43
C ARG A 11 -4.93 3.29 4.57
N LEU A 12 -4.83 2.74 5.76
CA LEU A 12 -4.10 3.35 6.87
C LEU A 12 -2.69 2.75 6.91
N ARG A 13 -1.66 3.59 7.06
CA ARG A 13 -0.25 3.18 7.08
C ARG A 13 0.49 3.79 8.26
N SER A 14 1.39 3.00 8.86
CA SER A 14 2.44 3.48 9.77
C SER A 14 3.82 3.07 9.26
N TYR A 15 4.86 3.70 9.79
CA TYR A 15 6.23 3.24 9.66
C TYR A 15 6.64 2.61 10.99
N GLY A 16 6.79 1.29 10.98
CA GLY A 16 6.96 0.49 12.20
C GLY A 16 5.64 0.24 12.94
N VAL A 17 5.75 -0.37 14.11
CA VAL A 17 4.61 -0.62 15.01
C VAL A 17 4.12 0.71 15.57
N ALA A 18 2.86 1.03 15.37
CA ALA A 18 2.28 2.28 15.85
C ALA A 18 2.04 2.24 17.36
N LYS A 19 2.14 3.42 17.99
CA LYS A 19 1.53 3.74 19.28
C LYS A 19 0.35 4.69 19.02
N HIS A 20 -0.48 4.94 20.03
CA HIS A 20 -1.66 5.80 19.86
C HIS A 20 -1.35 7.23 19.39
N ASP A 21 -0.17 7.75 19.74
CA ASP A 21 0.34 9.07 19.37
C ASP A 21 1.22 9.05 18.09
N SER A 22 1.52 7.86 17.54
CA SER A 22 2.33 7.74 16.34
C SER A 22 1.64 8.34 15.13
N THR A 23 2.40 9.03 14.29
CA THR A 23 1.91 9.53 13.01
C THR A 23 1.54 8.35 12.10
N THR A 24 0.32 8.36 11.62
CA THR A 24 -0.20 7.46 10.60
C THR A 24 -0.67 8.23 9.37
N PHE A 25 -0.81 7.52 8.26
CA PHE A 25 -1.14 8.11 6.98
C PHE A 25 -2.40 7.46 6.42
N ILE A 26 -3.45 8.25 6.25
CA ILE A 26 -4.64 7.84 5.52
C ILE A 26 -4.36 8.10 4.04
N GLU A 27 -4.37 7.05 3.25
CA GLU A 27 -4.05 7.09 1.82
C GLU A 27 -5.24 6.58 1.01
N ILE A 28 -5.74 7.41 0.08
CA ILE A 28 -6.70 7.00 -0.92
C ILE A 28 -6.03 6.92 -2.29
N LYS A 29 -6.23 5.81 -2.97
CA LYS A 29 -5.72 5.58 -4.33
C LYS A 29 -6.89 5.25 -5.25
N LYS A 30 -7.07 6.09 -6.26
CA LYS A 30 -8.07 5.90 -7.32
C LYS A 30 -7.33 5.58 -8.61
N LYS A 31 -7.82 4.60 -9.34
CA LYS A 31 -7.34 4.29 -10.70
C LYS A 31 -8.53 4.31 -11.64
N TYR A 32 -8.48 5.20 -12.60
CA TYR A 32 -9.44 5.27 -13.70
C TYR A 32 -8.72 5.03 -15.02
N LYS A 33 -9.13 4.00 -15.74
CA LYS A 33 -8.41 3.53 -16.94
C LYS A 33 -6.93 3.29 -16.62
N ARG A 34 -6.02 4.12 -17.15
CA ARG A 34 -4.57 4.03 -16.91
C ARG A 34 -4.04 5.08 -15.94
N VAL A 35 -4.86 6.09 -15.58
CA VAL A 35 -4.45 7.19 -14.70
C VAL A 35 -4.63 6.78 -13.24
N VAL A 36 -3.63 7.08 -12.42
CA VAL A 36 -3.61 6.78 -10.99
C VAL A 36 -3.54 8.08 -10.22
N TYR A 37 -4.54 8.32 -9.38
CA TYR A 37 -4.57 9.42 -8.41
C TYR A 37 -4.27 8.88 -7.02
N LYS A 38 -3.39 9.56 -6.30
CA LYS A 38 -3.07 9.25 -4.91
C LYS A 38 -3.18 10.51 -4.08
N ARG A 39 -3.86 10.40 -2.94
CA ARG A 39 -3.95 11.43 -1.92
C ARG A 39 -3.53 10.86 -0.60
N ARG A 40 -2.90 11.66 0.23
CA ARG A 40 -2.44 11.26 1.56
C ARG A 40 -2.61 12.42 2.53
N THR A 41 -3.12 12.12 3.72
CA THR A 41 -3.12 13.01 4.88
C THR A 41 -2.53 12.27 6.07
N GLU A 42 -2.07 12.99 7.06
CA GLU A 42 -1.48 12.44 8.28
C GLU A 42 -2.33 12.81 9.49
N MET A 43 -2.38 11.89 10.45
CA MET A 43 -3.01 12.04 11.76
C MET A 43 -2.30 11.13 12.74
N SER A 44 -2.52 11.32 14.04
CA SER A 44 -2.15 10.30 15.02
C SER A 44 -2.92 9.00 14.78
N GLU A 45 -2.42 7.89 15.27
CA GLU A 45 -3.11 6.59 15.13
C GLU A 45 -4.50 6.64 15.78
N ASN A 46 -4.59 7.21 16.97
CA ASN A 46 -5.85 7.36 17.70
C ASN A 46 -6.89 8.19 16.91
N GLU A 47 -6.48 9.34 16.36
CA GLU A 47 -7.36 10.16 15.51
C GLU A 47 -7.79 9.42 14.25
N SER A 48 -6.85 8.72 13.59
CA SER A 48 -7.15 7.93 12.40
C SER A 48 -8.16 6.82 12.67
N MET A 49 -8.06 6.13 13.80
CA MET A 49 -9.02 5.10 14.18
C MET A 49 -10.40 5.68 14.53
N ARG A 50 -10.45 6.78 15.26
CA ARG A 50 -11.70 7.48 15.58
C ARG A 50 -12.39 7.99 14.31
N TYR A 51 -11.63 8.55 13.39
CA TYR A 51 -12.13 9.03 12.11
C TYR A 51 -12.65 7.89 11.23
N LEU A 52 -11.83 6.85 10.99
CA LEU A 52 -12.14 5.80 10.02
C LEU A 52 -13.16 4.77 10.55
N CYS A 53 -13.15 4.47 11.85
CA CYS A 53 -13.98 3.42 12.44
C CYS A 53 -15.21 3.97 13.16
N ASN A 54 -15.13 5.14 13.79
CA ASN A 54 -16.24 5.73 14.55
C ASN A 54 -16.95 6.85 13.78
N GLY A 55 -16.41 7.28 12.63
CA GLY A 55 -16.98 8.37 11.83
C GLY A 55 -16.83 9.76 12.47
N GLU A 56 -15.88 9.93 13.41
CA GLU A 56 -15.69 11.21 14.08
C GLU A 56 -15.08 12.25 13.11
N HIS A 57 -15.62 13.45 13.14
CA HIS A 57 -15.07 14.57 12.39
C HIS A 57 -13.86 15.14 13.14
N ILE A 58 -12.66 14.94 12.59
CA ILE A 58 -11.39 15.38 13.23
C ILE A 58 -10.92 16.72 12.63
N ALA A 59 -10.97 16.85 11.31
CA ALA A 59 -10.50 18.04 10.60
C ALA A 59 -11.23 18.18 9.26
N ASP A 60 -11.20 19.38 8.67
CA ASP A 60 -11.71 19.62 7.31
C ASP A 60 -10.56 19.89 6.34
N SER A 61 -10.43 19.03 5.35
CA SER A 61 -9.51 19.19 4.22
C SER A 61 -10.11 18.57 2.97
N GLN A 62 -9.63 18.98 1.79
CA GLN A 62 -10.08 18.36 0.54
C GLN A 62 -9.86 16.84 0.54
N ILE A 63 -8.73 16.37 1.07
CA ILE A 63 -8.41 14.95 1.10
C ILE A 63 -9.40 14.20 2.00
N LEU A 64 -9.73 14.74 3.17
CA LEU A 64 -10.71 14.13 4.07
C LEU A 64 -12.12 14.14 3.48
N ARG A 65 -12.51 15.19 2.73
CA ARG A 65 -13.77 15.18 1.99
C ARG A 65 -13.82 14.07 0.94
N GLU A 66 -12.69 13.80 0.24
CA GLU A 66 -12.59 12.67 -0.70
C GLU A 66 -12.67 11.31 0.02
N VAL A 67 -12.08 11.18 1.22
CA VAL A 67 -12.18 9.97 2.04
C VAL A 67 -13.60 9.78 2.58
N ASN A 68 -14.27 10.84 3.06
CA ASN A 68 -15.67 10.79 3.50
C ASN A 68 -16.58 10.32 2.38
N TYR A 69 -16.44 10.89 1.17
CA TYR A 69 -17.19 10.43 0.00
C TYR A 69 -16.98 8.93 -0.26
N PHE A 70 -15.73 8.45 -0.15
CA PHE A 70 -15.42 7.03 -0.30
C PHE A 70 -16.13 6.17 0.76
N LEU A 71 -16.08 6.57 2.04
CA LEU A 71 -16.73 5.84 3.15
C LEU A 71 -18.25 5.82 3.01
N GLU A 72 -18.85 6.93 2.57
CA GLU A 72 -20.29 7.03 2.32
C GLU A 72 -20.74 6.19 1.12
N HIS A 73 -19.94 6.18 0.05
CA HIS A 73 -20.23 5.43 -1.17
C HIS A 73 -20.17 3.92 -0.94
N TYR A 74 -19.15 3.45 -0.22
CA TYR A 74 -18.96 2.03 0.12
C TYR A 74 -19.45 1.75 1.54
N LYS A 75 -20.76 1.86 1.76
CA LYS A 75 -21.38 1.62 3.07
C LYS A 75 -20.95 0.29 3.68
N GLY A 76 -20.59 0.32 4.96
CA GLY A 76 -20.16 -0.87 5.70
C GLY A 76 -18.74 -1.32 5.43
N ILE A 77 -17.90 -0.46 4.81
CA ILE A 77 -16.48 -0.76 4.65
C ILE A 77 -15.80 -0.84 6.02
N ALA A 78 -14.98 -1.86 6.18
CA ALA A 78 -14.22 -2.10 7.40
C ALA A 78 -12.80 -2.56 7.04
N PRO A 79 -11.83 -2.43 7.96
CA PRO A 79 -10.51 -3.01 7.77
C PRO A 79 -10.61 -4.49 7.42
N GLN A 80 -9.88 -4.94 6.42
CA GLN A 80 -9.91 -6.33 5.94
C GLN A 80 -8.61 -7.06 6.23
N VAL A 81 -7.50 -6.35 6.20
CA VAL A 81 -6.19 -6.96 6.25
C VAL A 81 -5.14 -5.99 6.76
N VAL A 82 -4.20 -6.48 7.56
CA VAL A 82 -2.93 -5.83 7.85
C VAL A 82 -1.85 -6.51 7.04
N ILE A 83 -1.02 -5.71 6.40
CA ILE A 83 0.15 -6.17 5.64
C ILE A 83 1.36 -5.43 6.18
N SER A 84 2.35 -6.17 6.63
CA SER A 84 3.65 -5.65 7.07
C SER A 84 4.77 -6.19 6.19
N TYR A 85 5.83 -5.41 6.03
CA TYR A 85 7.02 -5.79 5.27
C TYR A 85 8.20 -4.90 5.67
N ASN A 86 9.40 -5.40 5.49
CA ASN A 86 10.60 -4.57 5.52
C ASN A 86 10.84 -4.03 4.12
N ARG A 87 11.34 -2.80 4.01
CA ARG A 87 11.65 -2.18 2.72
C ARG A 87 13.01 -1.54 2.74
N GLU A 88 13.85 -1.94 1.78
CA GLU A 88 15.03 -1.19 1.37
C GLU A 88 14.72 -0.40 0.11
N ALA A 89 15.18 0.86 0.06
CA ALA A 89 14.93 1.76 -1.07
C ALA A 89 16.23 2.38 -1.56
N PHE A 90 16.49 2.21 -2.85
CA PHE A 90 17.65 2.74 -3.54
C PHE A 90 17.21 3.79 -4.56
N TYR A 91 17.88 4.92 -4.56
CA TYR A 91 17.62 6.05 -5.46
C TYR A 91 18.82 6.29 -6.35
N SER A 92 18.57 6.61 -7.62
CA SER A 92 19.63 7.03 -8.50
C SER A 92 20.19 8.38 -8.07
N LYS A 93 21.52 8.54 -8.16
CA LYS A 93 22.18 9.84 -7.90
C LYS A 93 21.92 10.87 -9.00
N ASN A 94 21.69 10.40 -10.22
CA ASN A 94 21.60 11.23 -11.42
C ASN A 94 20.19 11.34 -12.00
N ASP A 95 19.23 10.55 -11.49
CA ASP A 95 17.84 10.51 -11.95
C ASP A 95 16.93 10.33 -10.72
N TYR A 96 16.38 11.42 -10.23
CA TYR A 96 15.53 11.42 -9.03
C TYR A 96 14.22 10.63 -9.20
N ASP A 97 13.78 10.39 -10.43
CA ASP A 97 12.59 9.60 -10.73
C ASP A 97 12.88 8.10 -10.76
N PHE A 98 14.16 7.71 -10.88
CA PHE A 98 14.56 6.31 -10.89
C PHE A 98 14.81 5.79 -9.48
N ARG A 99 13.97 4.82 -9.07
CA ARG A 99 14.04 4.18 -7.75
C ARG A 99 13.81 2.69 -7.85
N VAL A 100 14.56 1.93 -7.08
CA VAL A 100 14.35 0.49 -6.88
C VAL A 100 14.08 0.24 -5.41
N THR A 101 13.05 -0.54 -5.10
CA THR A 101 12.76 -0.97 -3.73
C THR A 101 12.70 -2.48 -3.67
N PHE A 102 13.18 -3.04 -2.55
CA PHE A 102 13.06 -4.46 -2.22
C PHE A 102 12.20 -4.59 -0.96
N ASP A 103 11.14 -5.38 -1.07
CA ASP A 103 10.28 -5.72 0.06
C ASP A 103 10.51 -7.17 0.42
N ASP A 104 10.88 -7.43 1.66
CA ASP A 104 11.02 -8.75 2.25
C ASP A 104 10.15 -8.93 3.48
N ASN A 105 10.13 -10.14 4.03
CA ASN A 105 9.33 -10.49 5.21
C ASN A 105 7.88 -9.97 5.10
N ILE A 106 7.26 -10.18 3.93
CA ILE A 106 5.90 -9.71 3.69
C ILE A 106 4.92 -10.64 4.40
N LEU A 107 4.30 -10.13 5.47
CA LEU A 107 3.33 -10.84 6.28
C LEU A 107 1.95 -10.23 6.09
N TRP A 108 0.91 -11.06 6.21
CA TRP A 108 -0.48 -10.61 6.22
C TRP A 108 -1.27 -11.28 7.34
N ARG A 109 -2.30 -10.59 7.82
CA ARG A 109 -3.30 -11.15 8.73
C ARG A 109 -4.65 -10.46 8.53
N ASN A 110 -5.73 -11.18 8.79
CA ASN A 110 -7.11 -10.69 8.75
C ASN A 110 -7.77 -10.66 10.14
N TYR A 111 -6.98 -10.73 11.17
CA TYR A 111 -7.36 -10.61 12.57
C TYR A 111 -6.42 -9.61 13.26
N ASP A 112 -6.78 -9.11 14.44
CA ASP A 112 -5.99 -8.09 15.15
C ASP A 112 -5.57 -6.94 14.22
N LEU A 113 -6.55 -6.31 13.57
CA LEU A 113 -6.34 -5.37 12.46
C LEU A 113 -5.87 -3.97 12.90
N SER A 114 -5.35 -3.82 14.11
CA SER A 114 -4.72 -2.58 14.57
C SER A 114 -3.23 -2.54 14.21
N LEU A 115 -2.74 -1.38 13.81
CA LEU A 115 -1.33 -1.13 13.56
C LEU A 115 -0.47 -1.13 14.85
N CYS A 116 -1.12 -1.07 16.02
CA CYS A 116 -0.48 -1.14 17.34
C CYS A 116 -0.18 -2.57 17.80
N LYS A 117 -0.72 -3.60 17.15
CA LYS A 117 -0.62 -5.00 17.61
C LYS A 117 0.69 -5.70 17.28
N GLY A 118 1.61 -5.02 16.61
CA GLY A 118 2.91 -5.58 16.28
C GLY A 118 2.98 -6.24 14.90
N ILE A 119 4.16 -6.79 14.58
CA ILE A 119 4.51 -7.37 13.28
C ILE A 119 4.45 -8.88 13.38
N TYR A 120 3.36 -9.48 12.92
CA TYR A 120 3.16 -10.93 12.83
C TYR A 120 2.05 -11.23 11.80
N GLY A 121 2.00 -12.46 11.35
CA GLY A 121 1.02 -12.93 10.37
C GLY A 121 1.54 -14.09 9.55
N THR A 122 0.83 -14.42 8.50
CA THR A 122 1.21 -15.46 7.55
C THR A 122 2.12 -14.87 6.47
N PRO A 123 3.27 -15.49 6.15
CA PRO A 123 4.11 -15.05 5.05
C PRO A 123 3.38 -15.14 3.69
N ILE A 124 3.51 -14.10 2.87
CA ILE A 124 3.01 -14.10 1.49
C ILE A 124 4.05 -14.69 0.53
N LEU A 125 5.33 -14.39 0.79
CA LEU A 125 6.46 -14.93 0.04
C LEU A 125 7.29 -15.83 0.94
N ARG A 126 7.98 -16.79 0.32
CA ARG A 126 9.01 -17.58 1.02
C ARG A 126 10.13 -16.65 1.49
N ASN A 127 10.80 -17.00 2.58
CA ASN A 127 11.82 -16.17 3.21
C ASN A 127 13.05 -15.88 2.31
N ASP A 128 13.25 -16.70 1.28
CA ASP A 128 14.33 -16.55 0.28
C ASP A 128 13.95 -15.65 -0.91
N TYR A 129 12.74 -15.05 -0.89
CA TYR A 129 12.25 -14.18 -1.95
C TYR A 129 12.04 -12.75 -1.45
N SER A 130 12.42 -11.80 -2.29
CA SER A 130 12.11 -10.38 -2.13
C SER A 130 11.29 -9.88 -3.31
N LEU A 131 10.36 -8.99 -3.04
CA LEU A 131 9.60 -8.30 -4.08
C LEU A 131 10.36 -7.05 -4.50
N MET A 132 10.87 -7.03 -5.74
CA MET A 132 11.50 -5.85 -6.30
C MET A 132 10.46 -4.99 -7.05
N GLU A 133 10.43 -3.68 -6.76
CA GLU A 133 9.65 -2.70 -7.51
C GLU A 133 10.59 -1.66 -8.11
N ILE A 134 10.55 -1.50 -9.44
CA ILE A 134 11.28 -0.46 -10.15
C ILE A 134 10.31 0.66 -10.52
N LYS A 135 10.65 1.89 -10.18
CA LYS A 135 9.93 3.10 -10.59
C LYS A 135 10.84 3.99 -11.38
N THR A 136 10.31 4.51 -12.47
CA THR A 136 11.00 5.45 -13.36
C THR A 136 9.98 6.43 -13.93
N GLY A 137 10.40 7.65 -14.17
CA GLY A 137 9.57 8.66 -14.85
C GLY A 137 9.47 8.43 -16.35
N THR A 138 10.47 7.74 -16.93
CA THR A 138 10.58 7.44 -18.35
C THR A 138 10.77 5.94 -18.59
N ALA A 139 11.67 5.55 -19.46
CA ALA A 139 12.05 4.16 -19.69
C ALA A 139 13.02 3.66 -18.60
N ILE A 140 13.03 2.36 -18.37
CA ILE A 140 14.05 1.72 -17.51
C ILE A 140 15.42 1.91 -18.18
N PRO A 141 16.45 2.38 -17.45
CA PRO A 141 17.78 2.56 -18.01
C PRO A 141 18.37 1.26 -18.59
N LEU A 142 19.14 1.35 -19.68
CA LEU A 142 19.70 0.16 -20.35
C LEU A 142 20.58 -0.69 -19.44
N TRP A 143 21.37 -0.06 -18.57
CA TRP A 143 22.19 -0.80 -17.60
C TRP A 143 21.33 -1.67 -16.66
N MET A 144 20.15 -1.18 -16.25
CA MET A 144 19.24 -1.95 -15.40
C MET A 144 18.57 -3.07 -16.20
N THR A 145 18.14 -2.82 -17.44
CA THR A 145 17.58 -3.88 -18.29
C THR A 145 18.57 -4.99 -18.58
N ASN A 146 19.86 -4.66 -18.75
CA ASN A 146 20.91 -5.66 -18.92
C ASN A 146 21.05 -6.53 -17.67
N ILE A 147 21.13 -5.92 -16.48
CA ILE A 147 21.20 -6.65 -15.20
C ILE A 147 20.00 -7.57 -15.02
N LEU A 148 18.79 -7.09 -15.30
CA LEU A 148 17.58 -7.89 -15.18
C LEU A 148 17.59 -9.10 -16.13
N SER A 149 18.02 -8.89 -17.38
CA SER A 149 18.09 -9.93 -18.41
C SER A 149 19.17 -10.97 -18.10
N GLU A 150 20.36 -10.54 -17.70
CA GLU A 150 21.47 -11.43 -17.33
C GLU A 150 21.10 -12.35 -16.15
N ASN A 151 20.35 -11.79 -15.18
CA ASN A 151 19.90 -12.53 -14.00
C ASN A 151 18.53 -13.20 -14.21
N LYS A 152 17.95 -13.17 -15.42
CA LYS A 152 16.64 -13.78 -15.75
C LYS A 152 15.51 -13.29 -14.85
N ILE A 153 15.54 -12.01 -14.46
CA ILE A 153 14.51 -11.37 -13.64
C ILE A 153 13.44 -10.80 -14.55
N TYR A 154 12.25 -11.37 -14.50
CA TYR A 154 11.13 -10.98 -15.36
C TYR A 154 10.04 -10.27 -14.59
N LYS A 155 9.35 -9.34 -15.27
CA LYS A 155 8.22 -8.63 -14.72
C LYS A 155 7.11 -9.62 -14.37
N THR A 156 6.64 -9.54 -13.13
CA THR A 156 5.48 -10.27 -12.66
C THR A 156 4.38 -9.33 -12.15
N SER A 157 3.16 -9.83 -12.08
CA SER A 157 2.04 -9.13 -11.47
C SER A 157 1.92 -9.60 -10.01
N PHE A 158 2.07 -8.67 -9.08
CA PHE A 158 1.94 -8.97 -7.65
C PHE A 158 0.91 -8.04 -6.99
N SER A 159 0.02 -8.62 -6.22
CA SER A 159 -0.94 -7.86 -5.39
C SER A 159 -1.19 -8.61 -4.10
N CYS A 160 -0.71 -8.09 -2.99
CA CYS A 160 -0.92 -8.68 -1.67
C CYS A 160 -2.41 -8.98 -1.39
N LEU A 161 -3.33 -8.11 -1.83
CA LEU A 161 -4.77 -8.30 -1.60
C LEU A 161 -5.36 -9.48 -2.38
N LEU A 162 -4.78 -9.89 -3.50
CA LEU A 162 -5.26 -11.07 -4.26
C LEU A 162 -4.87 -12.38 -3.59
N TYR A 163 -3.78 -12.38 -2.83
CA TYR A 163 -3.32 -13.57 -2.10
C TYR A 163 -3.96 -13.73 -0.72
N THR A 164 -4.62 -12.67 -0.23
CA THR A 164 -5.20 -12.62 1.12
C THR A 164 -6.72 -12.75 1.14
N SER A 165 -7.38 -12.55 0.01
CA SER A 165 -8.84 -12.67 -0.10
C SER A 165 -9.21 -13.99 -0.77
N PRO A 166 -10.15 -14.77 -0.23
CA PRO A 166 -10.73 -15.88 -0.98
C PRO A 166 -11.33 -15.32 -2.27
N SER A 167 -11.03 -15.97 -3.41
CA SER A 167 -11.69 -15.62 -4.68
C SER A 167 -13.21 -15.67 -4.48
N PRO A 168 -13.95 -14.64 -4.89
CA PRO A 168 -15.40 -14.76 -4.96
C PRO A 168 -15.71 -15.95 -5.90
N ARG A 169 -16.49 -16.90 -5.39
CA ARG A 169 -17.01 -18.03 -6.16
C ARG A 169 -18.06 -17.55 -7.13
#